data_717b0cb087ed6e2b05bc99bb7635176c
#
_entry.id   717b0cb087ed6e2b05bc99bb7635176c
#
_cell.length_a   1.000
_cell.length_b   1.000
_cell.length_c   1.000
_cell.angle_alpha   90.00
_cell.angle_beta   90.00
_cell.angle_gamma   90.00
#
_symmetry.space_group_name_H-M   'P 1'
#
loop_
_entity.id
_entity.type
_entity.pdbx_description
1 polymer ?
#
loop_
_entity_poly.entity_id
_entity_poly.type
_entity_poly.pdbx_seq_one_letter_code
_entity_poly.pdbx_strand_id
1 'polypeptide(L)'
;MLFQLYSAHASMQLIGWVLVFVGLIVMNEIGRRTKWGGMAIFVVIPTILTVYFILAHLGMFGGKMNPTVAFMDGWFHYFKLYAADIGCVGFMMIKYGWGIGKKKWFKWFPWFIVAANIMIANVSDMESALAALKITGNLSGAGWASNEGVFIYGGWWNVVNALAGLINIFCMTGCIHLYTSKDKNKSDMLWPDMTIWFILAYDVWNFEYTYLNLPTHSWYCGVALLLAPTFANAFWNKGGWIQNRANTLAIWCMWAQVVPMFQLSSRFAAALPSVYGGATEAGVTTMDLYSKAIALYNAGQGKTAEAGKIIADMGITADPRMQGFVAIMAIAINVVCMTVIITRSLKAGKNPYSNNVFEGTKDFEEAMARAGVA
;
A
#
# COMPACT_ATOMS: atom_id res chain seq x y z
N MET A 1 17.48 4.83 -12.98
CA MET A 1 17.65 4.41 -11.56
C MET A 1 16.33 4.64 -10.84
N LEU A 2 15.80 3.63 -10.15
CA LEU A 2 14.49 3.76 -9.48
C LEU A 2 14.58 4.62 -8.20
N PHE A 3 15.59 4.38 -7.36
CA PHE A 3 15.85 5.15 -6.14
C PHE A 3 17.27 5.68 -6.16
N GLN A 4 17.44 6.86 -5.56
CA GLN A 4 18.74 7.45 -5.30
C GLN A 4 18.82 7.80 -3.82
N LEU A 5 19.81 7.24 -3.14
CA LEU A 5 20.10 7.65 -1.77
C LEU A 5 20.79 9.01 -1.82
N TYR A 6 20.31 9.95 -1.03
CA TYR A 6 20.91 11.27 -0.94
C TYR A 6 22.28 11.17 -0.26
N SER A 7 23.34 11.57 -0.92
CA SER A 7 24.72 11.27 -0.52
C SER A 7 25.05 11.68 0.93
N ALA A 8 24.61 12.86 1.36
CA ALA A 8 24.84 13.37 2.72
C ALA A 8 24.09 12.57 3.80
N HIS A 9 23.06 11.82 3.44
CA HIS A 9 22.17 11.14 4.39
C HIS A 9 21.95 9.66 4.07
N ALA A 10 22.71 9.08 3.15
CA ALA A 10 22.50 7.71 2.66
C ALA A 10 22.45 6.66 3.79
N SER A 11 23.33 6.80 4.81
CA SER A 11 23.32 5.90 5.96
C SER A 11 22.03 6.00 6.77
N MET A 12 21.50 7.19 6.98
CA MET A 12 20.26 7.39 7.74
C MET A 12 19.03 6.93 6.95
N GLN A 13 19.04 7.09 5.63
CA GLN A 13 17.99 6.58 4.75
C GLN A 13 17.94 5.03 4.77
N LEU A 14 19.10 4.38 4.77
CA LEU A 14 19.18 2.91 4.89
C LEU A 14 18.81 2.42 6.30
N ILE A 15 19.33 3.04 7.35
CA ILE A 15 18.99 2.69 8.73
C ILE A 15 17.48 2.86 8.96
N GLY A 16 16.89 3.99 8.52
CA GLY A 16 15.46 4.23 8.61
C GLY A 16 14.65 3.15 7.90
N TRP A 17 15.08 2.73 6.71
CA TRP A 17 14.43 1.66 5.97
C TRP A 17 14.47 0.33 6.73
N VAL A 18 15.64 -0.06 7.26
CA VAL A 18 15.79 -1.30 8.04
C VAL A 18 14.93 -1.26 9.30
N LEU A 19 14.90 -0.14 10.02
CA LEU A 19 14.08 0.03 11.22
C LEU A 19 12.58 -0.09 10.91
N VAL A 20 12.11 0.49 9.81
CA VAL A 20 10.72 0.37 9.36
C VAL A 20 10.40 -1.08 8.98
N PHE A 21 11.25 -1.70 8.16
CA PHE A 21 11.05 -3.09 7.73
C PHE A 21 10.98 -4.06 8.92
N VAL A 22 11.96 -4.00 9.82
CA VAL A 22 11.99 -4.85 11.03
C VAL A 22 10.85 -4.51 11.98
N GLY A 23 10.58 -3.23 12.19
CA GLY A 23 9.49 -2.75 13.05
C GLY A 23 8.13 -3.25 12.57
N LEU A 24 7.86 -3.21 11.27
CA LEU A 24 6.62 -3.74 10.69
C LEU A 24 6.50 -5.25 10.89
N ILE A 25 7.59 -6.01 10.72
CA ILE A 25 7.60 -7.46 10.97
C ILE A 25 7.29 -7.72 12.46
N VAL A 26 8.01 -7.09 13.38
CA VAL A 26 7.84 -7.31 14.82
C VAL A 26 6.42 -6.95 15.28
N MET A 27 5.91 -5.79 14.87
CA MET A 27 4.56 -5.37 15.23
C MET A 27 3.48 -6.26 14.63
N ASN A 28 3.67 -6.72 13.37
CA ASN A 28 2.79 -7.71 12.77
C ASN A 28 2.80 -9.03 13.56
N GLU A 29 3.97 -9.53 13.99
CA GLU A 29 4.08 -10.74 14.80
C GLU A 29 3.35 -10.59 16.14
N ILE A 30 3.46 -9.45 16.82
CA ILE A 30 2.72 -9.16 18.07
C ILE A 30 1.21 -9.15 17.76
N GLY A 31 0.76 -8.45 16.75
CA GLY A 31 -0.65 -8.27 16.40
C GLY A 31 -1.33 -9.57 15.96
N ARG A 32 -0.62 -10.43 15.21
CA ARG A 32 -1.23 -11.65 14.65
C ARG A 32 -1.21 -12.84 15.60
N ARG A 33 -0.13 -12.99 16.42
CA ARG A 33 0.09 -14.22 17.22
C ARG A 33 -0.85 -14.38 18.40
N THR A 34 -1.43 -13.30 18.89
CA THR A 34 -2.33 -13.35 20.04
C THR A 34 -3.56 -12.47 19.84
N LYS A 35 -4.67 -12.90 20.45
CA LYS A 35 -5.90 -12.12 20.49
C LYS A 35 -5.68 -10.74 21.11
N TRP A 36 -4.96 -10.67 22.22
CA TRP A 36 -4.71 -9.42 22.94
C TRP A 36 -3.76 -8.50 22.21
N GLY A 37 -2.74 -9.06 21.52
CA GLY A 37 -1.86 -8.28 20.64
C GLY A 37 -2.63 -7.63 19.49
N GLY A 38 -3.51 -8.40 18.85
CA GLY A 38 -4.40 -7.86 17.81
C GLY A 38 -5.36 -6.79 18.35
N MET A 39 -5.98 -7.02 19.51
CA MET A 39 -6.84 -6.02 20.16
C MET A 39 -6.09 -4.73 20.50
N ALA A 40 -4.88 -4.85 21.04
CA ALA A 40 -4.07 -3.68 21.39
C ALA A 40 -3.73 -2.85 20.15
N ILE A 41 -3.25 -3.49 19.07
CA ILE A 41 -2.75 -2.79 17.87
C ILE A 41 -3.90 -2.30 16.98
N PHE A 42 -4.93 -3.10 16.72
CA PHE A 42 -5.96 -2.79 15.71
C PHE A 42 -7.30 -2.32 16.32
N VAL A 43 -7.42 -2.20 17.64
CA VAL A 43 -8.62 -1.64 18.27
C VAL A 43 -8.24 -0.53 19.26
N VAL A 44 -7.34 -0.81 20.22
CA VAL A 44 -7.03 0.17 21.27
C VAL A 44 -6.25 1.35 20.72
N ILE A 45 -5.17 1.12 19.99
CA ILE A 45 -4.35 2.21 19.41
C ILE A 45 -5.16 3.10 18.45
N PRO A 46 -5.89 2.56 17.44
CA PRO A 46 -6.73 3.38 16.58
C PRO A 46 -7.80 4.16 17.33
N THR A 47 -8.38 3.59 18.38
CA THR A 47 -9.34 4.31 19.24
C THR A 47 -8.69 5.49 19.95
N ILE A 48 -7.49 5.30 20.53
CA ILE A 48 -6.73 6.38 21.18
C ILE A 48 -6.39 7.47 20.16
N LEU A 49 -5.92 7.11 18.97
CA LEU A 49 -5.62 8.06 17.89
C LEU A 49 -6.87 8.82 17.46
N THR A 50 -8.00 8.14 17.34
CA THR A 50 -9.28 8.78 16.99
C THR A 50 -9.66 9.85 18.03
N VAL A 51 -9.60 9.50 19.31
CA VAL A 51 -9.87 10.47 20.39
C VAL A 51 -8.88 11.63 20.34
N TYR A 52 -7.59 11.35 20.19
CA TYR A 52 -6.55 12.37 20.07
C TYR A 52 -6.85 13.36 18.93
N PHE A 53 -7.14 12.87 17.72
CA PHE A 53 -7.40 13.74 16.57
C PHE A 53 -8.71 14.51 16.70
N ILE A 54 -9.77 13.91 17.28
CA ILE A 54 -11.02 14.65 17.58
C ILE A 54 -10.72 15.83 18.50
N LEU A 55 -10.02 15.60 19.61
CA LEU A 55 -9.66 16.65 20.57
C LEU A 55 -8.75 17.72 19.95
N ALA A 56 -7.80 17.30 19.12
CA ALA A 56 -6.91 18.20 18.41
C ALA A 56 -7.65 19.09 17.41
N HIS A 57 -8.61 18.57 16.66
CA HIS A 57 -9.47 19.38 15.77
C HIS A 57 -10.40 20.32 16.54
N LEU A 58 -10.71 20.01 17.79
CA LEU A 58 -11.43 20.93 18.71
C LEU A 58 -10.52 22.00 19.33
N GLY A 59 -9.24 22.08 18.92
CA GLY A 59 -8.31 23.11 19.36
C GLY A 59 -7.36 22.69 20.50
N MET A 60 -7.45 21.47 21.01
CA MET A 60 -6.48 20.95 21.99
C MET A 60 -5.14 20.58 21.32
N PHE A 61 -4.10 20.43 22.11
CA PHE A 61 -2.75 20.01 21.63
C PHE A 61 -2.16 20.89 20.52
N GLY A 62 -2.50 22.18 20.51
CA GLY A 62 -2.07 23.15 19.51
C GLY A 62 -2.97 23.24 18.26
N GLY A 63 -4.01 22.44 18.17
CA GLY A 63 -4.96 22.49 17.07
C GLY A 63 -4.29 22.35 15.70
N LYS A 64 -4.69 23.16 14.73
CA LYS A 64 -4.12 23.17 13.37
C LYS A 64 -2.66 23.60 13.29
N MET A 65 -2.08 24.20 14.35
CA MET A 65 -0.65 24.51 14.43
C MET A 65 0.21 23.27 14.74
N ASN A 66 -0.40 22.20 15.21
CA ASN A 66 0.30 20.92 15.41
C ASN A 66 0.63 20.29 14.02
N PRO A 67 1.92 20.02 13.72
CA PRO A 67 2.31 19.48 12.40
C PRO A 67 1.60 18.17 12.03
N THR A 68 1.33 17.30 13.01
CA THR A 68 0.62 16.04 12.81
C THR A 68 -0.84 16.30 12.42
N VAL A 69 -1.50 17.25 13.09
CA VAL A 69 -2.89 17.63 12.79
C VAL A 69 -2.97 18.31 11.43
N ALA A 70 -2.03 19.19 11.11
CA ALA A 70 -1.96 19.85 9.80
C ALA A 70 -1.76 18.83 8.66
N PHE A 71 -0.91 17.82 8.85
CA PHE A 71 -0.73 16.73 7.88
C PHE A 71 -1.98 15.88 7.71
N MET A 72 -2.72 15.64 8.81
CA MET A 72 -3.95 14.87 8.81
C MET A 72 -5.17 15.68 8.38
N ASP A 73 -5.05 17.01 8.17
CA ASP A 73 -6.14 17.88 7.78
C ASP A 73 -6.60 17.56 6.36
N GLY A 74 -7.60 16.72 6.27
CA GLY A 74 -8.17 16.18 5.05
C GLY A 74 -8.74 14.77 5.29
N TRP A 75 -9.80 14.45 4.59
CA TRP A 75 -10.51 13.18 4.77
C TRP A 75 -9.67 11.96 4.36
N PHE A 76 -8.75 12.12 3.43
CA PHE A 76 -8.07 10.99 2.76
C PHE A 76 -7.09 10.25 3.68
N HIS A 77 -6.34 10.96 4.52
CA HIS A 77 -5.44 10.32 5.47
C HIS A 77 -6.19 9.50 6.53
N TYR A 78 -7.29 10.05 7.06
CA TYR A 78 -8.17 9.31 7.98
C TYR A 78 -8.80 8.11 7.30
N PHE A 79 -9.27 8.29 6.06
CA PHE A 79 -9.86 7.22 5.28
C PHE A 79 -8.88 6.04 5.07
N LYS A 80 -7.62 6.31 4.73
CA LYS A 80 -6.57 5.28 4.58
C LYS A 80 -6.40 4.47 5.87
N LEU A 81 -6.32 5.14 7.03
CA LEU A 81 -6.17 4.48 8.32
C LEU A 81 -7.34 3.53 8.58
N TYR A 82 -8.56 4.04 8.54
CA TYR A 82 -9.74 3.25 8.89
C TYR A 82 -10.02 2.14 7.89
N ALA A 83 -9.78 2.37 6.60
CA ALA A 83 -9.94 1.33 5.58
C ALA A 83 -8.98 0.15 5.81
N ALA A 84 -7.73 0.42 6.20
CA ALA A 84 -6.77 -0.62 6.54
C ALA A 84 -7.16 -1.34 7.85
N ASP A 85 -7.55 -0.58 8.87
CA ASP A 85 -7.87 -1.11 10.19
C ASP A 85 -9.14 -1.96 10.19
N ILE A 86 -10.19 -1.55 9.47
CA ILE A 86 -11.41 -2.36 9.25
C ILE A 86 -11.05 -3.73 8.67
N GLY A 87 -10.09 -3.79 7.74
CA GLY A 87 -9.58 -5.06 7.22
C GLY A 87 -9.02 -5.95 8.31
N CYS A 88 -8.15 -5.40 9.17
CA CYS A 88 -7.52 -6.13 10.29
C CYS A 88 -8.55 -6.64 11.30
N VAL A 89 -9.52 -5.79 11.69
CA VAL A 89 -10.61 -6.16 12.60
C VAL A 89 -11.47 -7.27 12.00
N GLY A 90 -11.84 -7.17 10.71
CA GLY A 90 -12.61 -8.20 10.02
C GLY A 90 -11.87 -9.55 9.97
N PHE A 91 -10.55 -9.53 9.74
CA PHE A 91 -9.74 -10.75 9.78
C PHE A 91 -9.68 -11.36 11.19
N MET A 92 -9.61 -10.54 12.24
CA MET A 92 -9.72 -11.01 13.62
C MET A 92 -11.10 -11.62 13.90
N MET A 93 -12.17 -11.03 13.36
CA MET A 93 -13.54 -11.59 13.50
C MET A 93 -13.63 -12.98 12.87
N ILE A 94 -13.00 -13.22 11.71
CA ILE A 94 -12.93 -14.55 11.07
C ILE A 94 -12.11 -15.50 11.94
N LYS A 95 -10.90 -15.10 12.34
CA LYS A 95 -9.98 -15.93 13.15
C LYS A 95 -10.60 -16.43 14.44
N TYR A 96 -11.20 -15.52 15.18
CA TYR A 96 -11.72 -15.83 16.52
C TYR A 96 -13.21 -16.16 16.54
N GLY A 97 -13.87 -16.10 15.38
CA GLY A 97 -15.30 -16.36 15.26
C GLY A 97 -16.15 -15.36 16.05
N TRP A 98 -15.86 -14.06 15.95
CA TRP A 98 -16.64 -13.03 16.63
C TRP A 98 -17.84 -12.57 15.81
N GLY A 99 -18.98 -12.48 16.45
CA GLY A 99 -20.17 -11.92 15.82
C GLY A 99 -20.45 -12.54 14.45
N ILE A 100 -20.51 -11.69 13.41
CA ILE A 100 -20.73 -12.08 12.01
C ILE A 100 -19.56 -12.86 11.41
N GLY A 101 -18.36 -12.81 12.01
CA GLY A 101 -17.19 -13.58 11.57
C GLY A 101 -17.39 -15.11 11.57
N LYS A 102 -18.42 -15.61 12.30
CA LYS A 102 -18.85 -17.02 12.25
C LYS A 102 -19.66 -17.38 10.99
N LYS A 103 -20.21 -16.40 10.30
CA LYS A 103 -21.12 -16.64 9.16
C LYS A 103 -20.33 -17.00 7.93
N LYS A 104 -20.82 -17.99 7.15
CA LYS A 104 -20.17 -18.43 5.90
C LYS A 104 -20.02 -17.30 4.89
N TRP A 105 -21.03 -16.44 4.74
CA TRP A 105 -21.00 -15.33 3.83
C TRP A 105 -19.91 -14.29 4.19
N PHE A 106 -19.54 -14.15 5.47
CA PHE A 106 -18.51 -13.21 5.88
C PHE A 106 -17.10 -13.62 5.42
N LYS A 107 -16.90 -14.85 4.95
CA LYS A 107 -15.64 -15.26 4.32
C LYS A 107 -15.36 -14.52 2.99
N TRP A 108 -16.33 -13.86 2.38
CA TRP A 108 -16.13 -12.97 1.26
C TRP A 108 -15.52 -11.62 1.66
N PHE A 109 -15.58 -11.25 2.92
CA PHE A 109 -15.10 -9.95 3.42
C PHE A 109 -13.64 -9.66 3.05
N PRO A 110 -12.66 -10.59 3.20
CA PRO A 110 -11.28 -10.35 2.80
C PRO A 110 -11.13 -10.02 1.32
N TRP A 111 -11.90 -10.67 0.46
CA TRP A 111 -11.90 -10.35 -0.98
C TRP A 111 -12.40 -8.93 -1.23
N PHE A 112 -13.54 -8.57 -0.65
CA PHE A 112 -14.12 -7.24 -0.82
C PHE A 112 -13.22 -6.12 -0.30
N ILE A 113 -12.62 -6.27 0.88
CA ILE A 113 -11.79 -5.21 1.46
C ILE A 113 -10.49 -5.04 0.68
N VAL A 114 -9.90 -6.12 0.17
CA VAL A 114 -8.70 -6.05 -0.67
C VAL A 114 -9.04 -5.44 -2.04
N ALA A 115 -10.12 -5.88 -2.67
CA ALA A 115 -10.59 -5.31 -3.94
C ALA A 115 -10.89 -3.82 -3.81
N ALA A 116 -11.54 -3.38 -2.72
CA ALA A 116 -11.80 -1.97 -2.46
C ALA A 116 -10.50 -1.16 -2.31
N ASN A 117 -9.50 -1.67 -1.59
CA ASN A 117 -8.20 -1.02 -1.47
C ASN A 117 -7.46 -0.92 -2.82
N ILE A 118 -7.53 -1.95 -3.66
CA ILE A 118 -6.99 -1.92 -5.03
C ILE A 118 -7.72 -0.86 -5.86
N MET A 119 -9.04 -0.79 -5.79
CA MET A 119 -9.84 0.20 -6.53
C MET A 119 -9.51 1.64 -6.13
N ILE A 120 -9.25 1.91 -4.85
CA ILE A 120 -8.79 3.24 -4.40
C ILE A 120 -7.48 3.63 -5.10
N ALA A 121 -6.51 2.71 -5.18
CA ALA A 121 -5.27 2.94 -5.89
C ALA A 121 -5.49 3.17 -7.39
N ASN A 122 -6.36 2.39 -8.02
CA ASN A 122 -6.73 2.56 -9.43
C ASN A 122 -7.38 3.92 -9.70
N VAL A 123 -8.22 4.42 -8.78
CA VAL A 123 -8.80 5.77 -8.90
C VAL A 123 -7.71 6.84 -8.84
N SER A 124 -6.72 6.72 -7.96
CA SER A 124 -5.58 7.65 -7.89
C SER A 124 -4.75 7.61 -9.19
N ASP A 125 -4.52 6.42 -9.76
CA ASP A 125 -3.86 6.29 -11.06
C ASP A 125 -4.64 6.99 -12.17
N MET A 126 -5.95 6.77 -12.25
CA MET A 126 -6.80 7.43 -13.24
C MET A 126 -6.85 8.95 -13.03
N GLU A 127 -6.82 9.42 -11.79
CA GLU A 127 -6.73 10.86 -11.48
C GLU A 127 -5.44 11.47 -12.05
N SER A 128 -4.30 10.77 -11.90
CA SER A 128 -3.00 11.19 -12.45
C SER A 128 -3.00 11.22 -13.97
N ALA A 129 -3.57 10.20 -14.62
CA ALA A 129 -3.72 10.15 -16.07
C ALA A 129 -4.63 11.28 -16.59
N LEU A 130 -5.76 11.53 -15.95
CA LEU A 130 -6.69 12.60 -16.30
C LEU A 130 -6.09 14.00 -16.07
N ALA A 131 -5.26 14.18 -15.03
CA ALA A 131 -4.54 15.43 -14.82
C ALA A 131 -3.57 15.69 -15.97
N ALA A 132 -2.80 14.69 -16.41
CA ALA A 132 -1.91 14.83 -17.57
C ALA A 132 -2.69 15.17 -18.85
N LEU A 133 -3.79 14.46 -19.11
CA LEU A 133 -4.66 14.72 -20.26
C LEU A 133 -5.22 16.15 -20.22
N LYS A 134 -5.64 16.63 -19.06
CA LYS A 134 -6.13 18.02 -18.90
C LYS A 134 -5.06 19.08 -19.19
N ILE A 135 -3.82 18.82 -18.77
CA ILE A 135 -2.71 19.78 -18.89
C ILE A 135 -2.15 19.83 -20.31
N THR A 136 -1.98 18.68 -20.96
CA THR A 136 -1.25 18.57 -22.25
C THR A 136 -2.14 18.23 -23.45
N GLY A 137 -3.40 17.89 -23.21
CA GLY A 137 -4.30 17.40 -24.27
C GLY A 137 -4.06 15.94 -24.68
N ASN A 138 -3.10 15.24 -24.06
CA ASN A 138 -2.76 13.86 -24.34
C ASN A 138 -2.20 13.16 -23.09
N LEU A 139 -1.81 11.88 -23.20
CA LEU A 139 -1.26 11.08 -22.11
C LEU A 139 0.29 10.97 -22.17
N SER A 140 0.98 11.87 -22.84
CA SER A 140 2.45 11.84 -22.94
C SER A 140 3.15 12.14 -21.61
N GLY A 141 2.46 12.80 -20.70
CA GLY A 141 2.88 13.06 -19.33
C GLY A 141 2.89 14.54 -18.97
N ALA A 142 2.51 14.82 -17.72
CA ALA A 142 2.58 16.16 -17.14
C ALA A 142 2.75 16.09 -15.61
N GLY A 143 3.48 17.06 -15.06
CA GLY A 143 3.58 17.29 -13.62
C GLY A 143 2.33 17.98 -13.10
N TRP A 144 1.81 17.50 -11.96
CA TRP A 144 0.69 18.10 -11.25
C TRP A 144 0.86 17.95 -9.73
N ALA A 145 0.14 18.73 -8.95
CA ALA A 145 0.20 18.72 -7.49
C ALA A 145 -1.12 18.21 -6.89
N SER A 146 -1.03 17.17 -6.07
CA SER A 146 -2.16 16.55 -5.41
C SER A 146 -2.55 17.25 -4.10
N ASN A 147 -3.75 16.93 -3.59
CA ASN A 147 -4.22 17.36 -2.28
C ASN A 147 -3.45 16.76 -1.10
N GLU A 148 -2.62 15.76 -1.34
CA GLU A 148 -1.75 15.16 -0.33
C GLU A 148 -0.38 15.84 -0.20
N GLY A 149 -0.16 16.95 -0.89
CA GLY A 149 1.12 17.65 -0.89
C GLY A 149 2.20 16.91 -1.68
N VAL A 150 1.81 16.17 -2.70
CA VAL A 150 2.72 15.41 -3.55
C VAL A 150 2.69 15.94 -4.96
N PHE A 151 3.86 16.21 -5.54
CA PHE A 151 3.99 16.38 -6.98
C PHE A 151 4.05 15.02 -7.65
N ILE A 152 3.22 14.84 -8.65
CA ILE A 152 3.06 13.60 -9.41
C ILE A 152 3.29 13.90 -10.89
N TYR A 153 3.91 12.97 -11.60
CA TYR A 153 4.04 13.05 -13.04
C TYR A 153 3.12 12.00 -13.68
N GLY A 154 1.90 12.41 -13.98
CA GLY A 154 0.88 11.55 -14.57
C GLY A 154 1.08 11.34 -16.07
N GLY A 155 0.58 10.20 -16.59
CA GLY A 155 0.68 9.86 -17.99
C GLY A 155 0.01 8.51 -18.32
N TRP A 156 0.30 7.94 -19.51
CA TRP A 156 -0.26 6.66 -19.98
C TRP A 156 0.09 5.47 -19.05
N TRP A 157 1.22 5.52 -18.35
CA TRP A 157 1.65 4.50 -17.40
C TRP A 157 0.67 4.32 -16.25
N ASN A 158 0.01 5.38 -15.80
CA ASN A 158 -1.04 5.28 -14.79
C ASN A 158 -2.24 4.47 -15.28
N VAL A 159 -2.65 4.64 -16.56
CA VAL A 159 -3.73 3.82 -17.15
C VAL A 159 -3.32 2.35 -17.16
N VAL A 160 -2.08 2.06 -17.54
CA VAL A 160 -1.54 0.68 -17.58
C VAL A 160 -1.51 0.08 -16.17
N ASN A 161 -1.10 0.85 -15.14
CA ASN A 161 -1.09 0.37 -13.77
C ASN A 161 -2.52 0.16 -13.22
N ALA A 162 -3.46 1.03 -13.53
CA ALA A 162 -4.87 0.84 -13.17
C ALA A 162 -5.45 -0.45 -13.79
N LEU A 163 -5.11 -0.75 -15.06
CA LEU A 163 -5.48 -2.02 -15.69
C LEU A 163 -4.82 -3.22 -15.01
N ALA A 164 -3.55 -3.11 -14.61
CA ALA A 164 -2.88 -4.16 -13.84
C ALA A 164 -3.58 -4.41 -12.50
N GLY A 165 -4.00 -3.35 -11.81
CA GLY A 165 -4.79 -3.46 -10.57
C GLY A 165 -6.15 -4.13 -10.77
N LEU A 166 -6.85 -3.86 -11.88
CA LEU A 166 -8.10 -4.55 -12.21
C LEU A 166 -7.85 -6.05 -12.43
N ILE A 167 -6.80 -6.42 -13.18
CA ILE A 167 -6.43 -7.83 -13.36
C ILE A 167 -6.08 -8.46 -12.00
N ASN A 168 -5.37 -7.75 -11.12
CA ASN A 168 -5.01 -8.22 -9.79
C ASN A 168 -6.23 -8.60 -8.95
N ILE A 169 -7.31 -7.82 -9.00
CA ILE A 169 -8.58 -8.15 -8.31
C ILE A 169 -9.10 -9.51 -8.78
N PHE A 170 -9.06 -9.78 -10.10
CA PHE A 170 -9.49 -11.05 -10.65
C PHE A 170 -8.52 -12.21 -10.39
N CYS A 171 -7.29 -11.92 -9.97
CA CYS A 171 -6.31 -12.94 -9.54
C CYS A 171 -6.54 -13.45 -8.12
N MET A 172 -7.48 -12.91 -7.36
CA MET A 172 -7.83 -13.40 -6.03
C MET A 172 -8.77 -14.60 -6.13
N THR A 173 -8.23 -15.82 -6.05
CA THR A 173 -8.97 -17.08 -6.19
C THR A 173 -9.23 -17.76 -4.83
N GLY A 174 -10.09 -18.75 -4.76
CA GLY A 174 -10.42 -19.49 -3.54
C GLY A 174 -11.05 -18.62 -2.44
N CYS A 175 -11.81 -17.58 -2.80
CA CYS A 175 -12.25 -16.50 -1.90
C CYS A 175 -13.01 -16.95 -0.64
N ILE A 176 -13.71 -18.08 -0.70
CA ILE A 176 -14.49 -18.62 0.43
C ILE A 176 -13.75 -19.72 1.21
N HIS A 177 -12.59 -20.17 0.71
CA HIS A 177 -11.76 -21.18 1.34
C HIS A 177 -10.70 -20.56 2.23
N LEU A 178 -11.17 -19.87 3.28
CA LEU A 178 -10.36 -19.29 4.31
C LEU A 178 -10.34 -20.20 5.52
N TYR A 179 -9.17 -20.38 6.09
CA TYR A 179 -8.95 -21.23 7.26
C TYR A 179 -8.33 -20.41 8.39
N THR A 180 -8.34 -20.98 9.58
CA THR A 180 -7.63 -20.45 10.74
C THR A 180 -6.55 -21.45 11.12
N SER A 181 -5.35 -20.97 11.44
CA SER A 181 -4.28 -21.85 11.89
C SER A 181 -4.70 -22.66 13.11
N LYS A 182 -4.26 -23.93 13.18
CA LYS A 182 -4.63 -24.89 14.25
C LYS A 182 -3.95 -24.66 15.59
N ASP A 183 -2.97 -23.76 15.65
CA ASP A 183 -2.28 -23.44 16.87
C ASP A 183 -3.23 -22.86 17.93
N LYS A 184 -2.88 -23.04 19.21
CA LYS A 184 -3.71 -22.66 20.37
C LYS A 184 -4.21 -21.21 20.31
N ASN A 185 -3.39 -20.31 19.77
CA ASN A 185 -3.69 -18.89 19.70
C ASN A 185 -4.43 -18.48 18.41
N LYS A 186 -4.65 -19.41 17.48
CA LYS A 186 -5.22 -19.10 16.16
C LYS A 186 -4.46 -17.93 15.50
N SER A 187 -3.15 -18.09 15.40
CA SER A 187 -2.25 -17.00 15.02
C SER A 187 -2.56 -16.38 13.66
N ASP A 188 -3.11 -17.16 12.72
CA ASP A 188 -3.29 -16.71 11.34
C ASP A 188 -4.69 -16.97 10.79
N MET A 189 -5.16 -16.02 9.99
CA MET A 189 -6.13 -16.28 8.94
C MET A 189 -5.35 -16.70 7.68
N LEU A 190 -5.66 -17.89 7.19
CA LEU A 190 -4.96 -18.51 6.08
C LEU A 190 -5.82 -18.47 4.81
N TRP A 191 -5.20 -18.02 3.72
CA TRP A 191 -5.78 -18.02 2.37
C TRP A 191 -4.86 -18.82 1.44
N PRO A 192 -5.03 -20.14 1.33
CA PRO A 192 -4.08 -21.03 0.67
C PRO A 192 -3.84 -20.74 -0.82
N ASP A 193 -4.87 -20.26 -1.52
CA ASP A 193 -4.77 -19.91 -2.95
C ASP A 193 -3.96 -18.62 -3.21
N MET A 194 -3.66 -17.81 -2.18
CA MET A 194 -2.73 -16.67 -2.31
C MET A 194 -1.28 -17.16 -2.30
N THR A 195 -0.89 -17.79 -3.40
CA THR A 195 0.45 -18.31 -3.63
C THR A 195 1.41 -17.21 -4.10
N ILE A 196 2.67 -17.59 -4.32
CA ILE A 196 3.72 -16.68 -4.83
C ILE A 196 3.30 -15.94 -6.11
N TRP A 197 2.46 -16.53 -6.96
CA TRP A 197 1.98 -15.89 -8.19
C TRP A 197 1.17 -14.63 -7.91
N PHE A 198 0.20 -14.71 -6.99
CA PHE A 198 -0.58 -13.55 -6.58
C PHE A 198 0.26 -12.53 -5.83
N ILE A 199 1.13 -13.00 -4.90
CA ILE A 199 1.98 -12.14 -4.08
C ILE A 199 2.88 -11.27 -4.97
N LEU A 200 3.56 -11.87 -5.95
CA LEU A 200 4.40 -11.12 -6.88
C LEU A 200 3.58 -10.16 -7.75
N ALA A 201 2.42 -10.60 -8.25
CA ALA A 201 1.56 -9.75 -9.06
C ALA A 201 1.06 -8.53 -8.28
N TYR A 202 0.69 -8.72 -7.01
CA TYR A 202 0.27 -7.64 -6.13
C TYR A 202 1.46 -6.72 -5.75
N ASP A 203 2.58 -7.29 -5.34
CA ASP A 203 3.73 -6.49 -4.88
C ASP A 203 4.27 -5.59 -6.00
N VAL A 204 4.41 -6.11 -7.23
CA VAL A 204 4.89 -5.31 -8.37
C VAL A 204 3.86 -4.24 -8.76
N TRP A 205 2.58 -4.58 -8.81
CA TRP A 205 1.52 -3.61 -9.07
C TRP A 205 1.46 -2.51 -8.00
N ASN A 206 1.53 -2.87 -6.73
CA ASN A 206 1.44 -1.91 -5.63
C ASN A 206 2.73 -1.07 -5.50
N PHE A 207 3.89 -1.64 -5.83
CA PHE A 207 5.14 -0.90 -5.97
C PHE A 207 4.99 0.21 -7.01
N GLU A 208 4.47 -0.12 -8.19
CA GLU A 208 4.21 0.85 -9.26
C GLU A 208 3.25 1.95 -8.80
N TYR A 209 2.13 1.57 -8.18
CA TYR A 209 1.19 2.53 -7.63
C TYR A 209 1.86 3.54 -6.69
N THR A 210 2.67 3.07 -5.74
CA THR A 210 3.37 3.95 -4.81
C THR A 210 4.47 4.77 -5.48
N TYR A 211 5.12 4.20 -6.48
CA TYR A 211 6.16 4.85 -7.26
C TYR A 211 5.61 6.03 -8.07
N LEU A 212 4.46 5.86 -8.69
CA LEU A 212 3.80 6.88 -9.50
C LEU A 212 3.04 7.93 -8.67
N ASN A 213 2.28 7.50 -7.67
CA ASN A 213 1.30 8.36 -7.00
C ASN A 213 1.73 8.81 -5.60
N LEU A 214 2.71 8.14 -4.98
CA LEU A 214 3.21 8.46 -3.65
C LEU A 214 4.74 8.57 -3.63
N PRO A 215 5.37 9.34 -4.53
CA PRO A 215 6.83 9.34 -4.71
C PRO A 215 7.58 9.74 -3.44
N THR A 216 7.05 10.63 -2.62
CA THR A 216 7.66 11.04 -1.34
C THR A 216 7.66 9.93 -0.28
N HIS A 217 6.80 8.92 -0.43
CA HIS A 217 6.60 7.84 0.54
C HIS A 217 7.12 6.49 0.02
N SER A 218 7.43 6.39 -1.27
CA SER A 218 7.69 5.11 -1.96
C SER A 218 8.86 4.33 -1.38
N TRP A 219 9.88 5.01 -0.82
CA TRP A 219 10.99 4.35 -0.14
C TRP A 219 10.55 3.43 1.01
N TYR A 220 9.53 3.84 1.75
CA TYR A 220 8.97 3.07 2.86
C TYR A 220 7.75 2.27 2.46
N CYS A 221 6.71 2.91 1.93
CA CYS A 221 5.45 2.21 1.62
C CYS A 221 5.51 1.40 0.33
N GLY A 222 6.38 1.74 -0.61
CA GLY A 222 6.59 1.00 -1.85
C GLY A 222 7.61 -0.13 -1.74
N VAL A 223 8.47 -0.13 -0.71
CA VAL A 223 9.51 -1.16 -0.57
C VAL A 223 9.43 -1.84 0.79
N ALA A 224 9.71 -1.15 1.90
CA ALA A 224 9.73 -1.78 3.22
C ALA A 224 8.39 -2.40 3.61
N LEU A 225 7.29 -1.67 3.38
CA LEU A 225 5.93 -2.10 3.70
C LEU A 225 5.44 -3.28 2.84
N LEU A 226 5.88 -3.39 1.58
CA LEU A 226 5.53 -4.54 0.71
C LEU A 226 6.39 -5.76 1.02
N LEU A 227 7.67 -5.55 1.28
CA LEU A 227 8.58 -6.66 1.55
C LEU A 227 8.34 -7.29 2.94
N ALA A 228 7.90 -6.54 3.95
CA ALA A 228 7.70 -7.08 5.28
C ALA A 228 6.68 -8.25 5.34
N PRO A 229 5.45 -8.14 4.79
CA PRO A 229 4.51 -9.25 4.76
C PRO A 229 4.97 -10.40 3.85
N THR A 230 5.63 -10.08 2.75
CA THR A 230 6.14 -11.05 1.79
C THR A 230 7.28 -11.86 2.39
N PHE A 231 8.20 -11.22 3.11
CA PHE A 231 9.25 -11.88 3.87
C PHE A 231 8.67 -12.80 4.95
N ALA A 232 7.73 -12.33 5.76
CA ALA A 232 7.09 -13.16 6.77
C ALA A 232 6.41 -14.40 6.16
N ASN A 233 5.67 -14.22 5.06
CA ASN A 233 5.03 -15.34 4.36
C ASN A 233 6.06 -16.32 3.78
N ALA A 234 7.17 -15.83 3.25
CA ALA A 234 8.21 -16.68 2.64
C ALA A 234 8.88 -17.60 3.67
N PHE A 235 9.17 -17.11 4.87
CA PHE A 235 10.02 -17.80 5.82
C PHE A 235 9.31 -18.55 6.94
N TRP A 236 8.13 -18.08 7.41
CA TRP A 236 7.45 -18.74 8.55
C TRP A 236 5.93 -18.67 8.57
N ASN A 237 5.31 -17.97 7.61
CA ASN A 237 3.87 -17.68 7.67
C ASN A 237 3.14 -17.98 6.36
N LYS A 238 3.43 -19.12 5.73
CA LYS A 238 2.77 -19.56 4.49
C LYS A 238 1.25 -19.54 4.62
N GLY A 239 0.59 -18.98 3.60
CA GLY A 239 -0.86 -18.80 3.53
C GLY A 239 -1.41 -17.62 4.34
N GLY A 240 -0.58 -16.96 5.16
CA GLY A 240 -0.96 -15.80 5.96
C GLY A 240 -0.64 -14.44 5.33
N TRP A 241 -0.22 -14.41 4.07
CA TRP A 241 0.28 -13.19 3.42
C TRP A 241 -0.71 -12.03 3.48
N ILE A 242 -1.98 -12.25 3.14
CA ILE A 242 -2.97 -11.17 3.11
C ILE A 242 -3.22 -10.56 4.50
N GLN A 243 -3.21 -11.37 5.55
CA GLN A 243 -3.29 -10.87 6.90
C GLN A 243 -2.06 -10.04 7.25
N ASN A 244 -0.86 -10.53 6.95
CA ASN A 244 0.37 -9.77 7.15
C ASN A 244 0.33 -8.44 6.40
N ARG A 245 -0.15 -8.45 5.15
CA ARG A 245 -0.25 -7.24 4.32
C ARG A 245 -1.22 -6.21 4.90
N ALA A 246 -2.39 -6.65 5.36
CA ALA A 246 -3.35 -5.76 6.02
C ALA A 246 -2.80 -5.20 7.35
N ASN A 247 -2.22 -6.08 8.18
CA ASN A 247 -1.65 -5.68 9.46
C ASN A 247 -0.53 -4.65 9.30
N THR A 248 0.44 -4.92 8.41
CA THR A 248 1.56 -4.01 8.18
C THR A 248 1.10 -2.68 7.57
N LEU A 249 0.07 -2.70 6.72
CA LEU A 249 -0.52 -1.48 6.17
C LEU A 249 -1.18 -0.62 7.27
N ALA A 250 -1.99 -1.22 8.15
CA ALA A 250 -2.62 -0.49 9.26
C ALA A 250 -1.55 0.07 10.23
N ILE A 251 -0.55 -0.72 10.58
CA ILE A 251 0.56 -0.29 11.44
C ILE A 251 1.32 0.89 10.79
N TRP A 252 1.63 0.79 9.50
CA TRP A 252 2.29 1.88 8.78
C TRP A 252 1.43 3.14 8.72
N CYS A 253 0.12 3.02 8.45
CA CYS A 253 -0.78 4.17 8.43
C CYS A 253 -0.82 4.88 9.79
N MET A 254 -0.90 4.14 10.90
CA MET A 254 -0.84 4.72 12.24
C MET A 254 0.49 5.44 12.49
N TRP A 255 1.60 4.80 12.16
CA TRP A 255 2.93 5.37 12.31
C TRP A 255 3.13 6.63 11.47
N ALA A 256 2.88 6.56 10.17
CA ALA A 256 3.08 7.66 9.23
C ALA A 256 2.21 8.88 9.55
N GLN A 257 1.02 8.66 10.12
CA GLN A 257 0.10 9.72 10.51
C GLN A 257 0.50 10.40 11.83
N VAL A 258 1.10 9.67 12.74
CA VAL A 258 1.57 10.22 14.04
C VAL A 258 2.93 10.89 13.91
N VAL A 259 3.79 10.39 13.01
CA VAL A 259 5.14 10.92 12.78
C VAL A 259 5.35 11.23 11.29
N PRO A 260 4.54 12.13 10.69
CA PRO A 260 4.59 12.39 9.24
C PRO A 260 5.95 12.91 8.77
N MET A 261 6.65 13.68 9.60
CA MET A 261 7.95 14.26 9.27
C MET A 261 9.05 13.22 9.02
N PHE A 262 8.89 11.99 9.52
CA PHE A 262 9.85 10.93 9.27
C PHE A 262 10.01 10.64 7.76
N GLN A 263 8.90 10.47 7.06
CA GLN A 263 8.92 10.17 5.61
C GLN A 263 9.11 11.42 4.74
N LEU A 264 8.87 12.61 5.28
CA LEU A 264 9.04 13.89 4.58
C LEU A 264 10.42 14.53 4.83
N SER A 265 11.19 14.01 5.78
CA SER A 265 12.52 14.53 6.08
C SER A 265 13.53 14.11 5.02
N SER A 266 14.32 15.05 4.50
CA SER A 266 15.45 14.78 3.62
C SER A 266 16.48 13.82 4.23
N ARG A 267 16.54 13.77 5.55
CA ARG A 267 17.45 12.89 6.29
C ARG A 267 17.09 11.41 6.15
N PHE A 268 15.82 11.09 5.95
CA PHE A 268 15.32 9.72 5.92
C PHE A 268 14.70 9.31 4.57
N ALA A 269 14.17 10.25 3.80
CA ALA A 269 13.55 9.97 2.51
C ALA A 269 14.59 9.82 1.40
N ALA A 270 14.51 8.74 0.62
CA ALA A 270 15.30 8.57 -0.60
C ALA A 270 14.67 9.34 -1.77
N ALA A 271 15.51 9.81 -2.67
CA ALA A 271 15.04 10.46 -3.89
C ALA A 271 14.52 9.43 -4.92
N LEU A 272 13.56 9.87 -5.73
CA LEU A 272 13.07 9.14 -6.89
C LEU A 272 13.40 9.96 -8.15
N PRO A 273 14.53 9.70 -8.82
CA PRO A 273 14.98 10.54 -9.93
C PRO A 273 14.06 10.57 -11.16
N SER A 274 13.24 9.52 -11.31
CA SER A 274 12.29 9.43 -12.44
C SER A 274 10.92 10.04 -12.16
N VAL A 275 10.66 10.42 -10.90
CA VAL A 275 9.44 11.10 -10.45
C VAL A 275 9.81 12.19 -9.44
N TYR A 276 8.87 13.06 -9.13
CA TYR A 276 9.12 14.24 -8.28
C TYR A 276 9.07 13.92 -6.78
N GLY A 277 9.94 13.07 -6.29
CA GLY A 277 9.89 12.64 -4.89
C GLY A 277 11.23 12.56 -4.17
N GLY A 278 11.17 12.70 -2.86
CA GLY A 278 12.31 12.56 -1.96
C GLY A 278 13.20 13.82 -1.86
N ALA A 279 14.39 13.62 -1.29
CA ALA A 279 15.44 14.64 -1.24
C ALA A 279 16.34 14.54 -2.47
N THR A 280 16.87 15.67 -2.94
CA THR A 280 17.75 15.73 -4.11
C THR A 280 19.14 16.18 -3.72
N GLU A 281 20.15 15.91 -4.56
CA GLU A 281 21.51 16.41 -4.39
C GLU A 281 21.58 17.93 -4.57
N ALA A 282 20.63 18.54 -5.26
CA ALA A 282 20.47 19.99 -5.39
C ALA A 282 19.97 20.67 -4.11
N GLY A 283 19.76 19.91 -3.03
CA GLY A 283 19.31 20.42 -1.73
C GLY A 283 17.82 20.64 -1.60
N VAL A 284 17.01 20.29 -2.62
CA VAL A 284 15.56 20.32 -2.53
C VAL A 284 15.10 19.19 -1.61
N THR A 285 14.38 19.52 -0.57
CA THR A 285 13.88 18.54 0.41
C THR A 285 12.48 18.07 0.11
N THR A 286 12.12 16.91 0.64
CA THR A 286 10.74 16.41 0.57
C THR A 286 9.74 17.41 1.19
N MET A 287 10.17 18.13 2.23
CA MET A 287 9.34 19.18 2.84
C MET A 287 9.14 20.39 1.92
N ASP A 288 10.16 20.79 1.15
CA ASP A 288 10.01 21.87 0.17
C ASP A 288 8.99 21.49 -0.91
N LEU A 289 9.07 20.25 -1.39
CA LEU A 289 8.12 19.70 -2.35
C LEU A 289 6.70 19.68 -1.76
N TYR A 290 6.54 19.18 -0.55
CA TYR A 290 5.26 19.12 0.15
C TYR A 290 4.64 20.52 0.28
N SER A 291 5.38 21.49 0.81
CA SER A 291 4.90 22.85 1.04
C SER A 291 4.44 23.53 -0.25
N LYS A 292 5.20 23.37 -1.33
CA LYS A 292 4.85 23.96 -2.65
C LYS A 292 3.65 23.25 -3.29
N ALA A 293 3.56 21.93 -3.19
CA ALA A 293 2.44 21.18 -3.74
C ALA A 293 1.11 21.55 -3.05
N ILE A 294 1.10 21.66 -1.71
CA ILE A 294 -0.08 22.10 -0.95
C ILE A 294 -0.46 23.54 -1.31
N ALA A 295 0.51 24.43 -1.44
CA ALA A 295 0.23 25.83 -1.83
C ALA A 295 -0.46 25.90 -3.21
N LEU A 296 0.03 25.16 -4.19
CA LEU A 296 -0.57 25.08 -5.53
C LEU A 296 -1.98 24.47 -5.50
N TYR A 297 -2.13 23.38 -4.76
CA TYR A 297 -3.43 22.74 -4.64
C TYR A 297 -4.48 23.70 -4.04
N ASN A 298 -4.15 24.38 -2.95
CA ASN A 298 -5.02 25.33 -2.27
C ASN A 298 -5.34 26.56 -3.14
N ALA A 299 -4.43 26.96 -4.04
CA ALA A 299 -4.66 28.02 -5.03
C ALA A 299 -5.52 27.56 -6.22
N GLY A 300 -5.95 26.29 -6.28
CA GLY A 300 -6.68 25.73 -7.42
C GLY A 300 -5.82 25.48 -8.66
N GLN A 301 -4.50 25.58 -8.53
CA GLN A 301 -3.52 25.46 -9.65
C GLN A 301 -2.85 24.10 -9.70
N GLY A 302 -3.21 23.16 -8.84
CA GLY A 302 -2.57 21.84 -8.75
C GLY A 302 -2.62 21.03 -10.04
N LYS A 303 -3.72 21.15 -10.82
CA LYS A 303 -3.89 20.43 -12.12
C LYS A 303 -3.77 21.40 -13.31
N THR A 304 -2.71 22.19 -13.33
CA THR A 304 -2.35 23.15 -14.39
C THR A 304 -0.87 23.01 -14.75
N ALA A 305 -0.47 23.60 -15.86
CA ALA A 305 0.93 23.62 -16.30
C ALA A 305 1.88 24.32 -15.29
N GLU A 306 1.35 25.13 -14.38
CA GLU A 306 2.13 25.82 -13.34
C GLU A 306 2.83 24.84 -12.40
N ALA A 307 2.19 23.71 -12.08
CA ALA A 307 2.81 22.66 -11.25
C ALA A 307 4.09 22.10 -11.89
N GLY A 308 4.04 21.79 -13.19
CA GLY A 308 5.21 21.31 -13.94
C GLY A 308 6.31 22.36 -14.04
N LYS A 309 5.96 23.64 -14.20
CA LYS A 309 6.90 24.75 -14.24
C LYS A 309 7.64 24.94 -12.92
N ILE A 310 6.91 24.96 -11.81
CA ILE A 310 7.52 25.10 -10.47
C ILE A 310 8.52 23.97 -10.20
N ILE A 311 8.18 22.73 -10.54
CA ILE A 311 9.09 21.59 -10.39
C ILE A 311 10.34 21.75 -11.26
N ALA A 312 10.17 22.19 -12.51
CA ALA A 312 11.31 22.43 -13.40
C ALA A 312 12.22 23.55 -12.88
N ASP A 313 11.65 24.64 -12.38
CA ASP A 313 12.38 25.76 -11.76
C ASP A 313 13.15 25.35 -10.49
N MET A 314 12.72 24.26 -9.82
CA MET A 314 13.44 23.63 -8.72
C MET A 314 14.57 22.69 -9.19
N GLY A 315 14.80 22.57 -10.49
CA GLY A 315 15.83 21.71 -11.09
C GLY A 315 15.48 20.20 -11.03
N ILE A 316 14.21 19.85 -10.84
CA ILE A 316 13.74 18.47 -10.76
C ILE A 316 13.05 18.10 -12.07
N THR A 317 13.45 16.99 -12.68
CA THR A 317 12.85 16.46 -13.91
C THR A 317 12.40 15.03 -13.72
N ALA A 318 11.29 14.65 -14.33
CA ALA A 318 10.84 13.26 -14.39
C ALA A 318 11.48 12.53 -15.58
N ASP A 319 11.76 11.24 -15.41
CA ASP A 319 12.13 10.36 -16.52
C ASP A 319 10.96 9.40 -16.83
N PRO A 320 10.10 9.73 -17.81
CA PRO A 320 8.91 8.94 -18.10
C PRO A 320 9.22 7.52 -18.59
N ARG A 321 10.45 7.25 -19.06
CA ARG A 321 10.85 5.90 -19.48
C ARG A 321 10.85 4.93 -18.28
N MET A 322 11.27 5.39 -17.11
CA MET A 322 11.27 4.54 -15.91
C MET A 322 9.86 4.28 -15.41
N GLN A 323 8.99 5.28 -15.44
CA GLN A 323 7.56 5.12 -15.11
C GLN A 323 6.88 4.13 -16.04
N GLY A 324 7.08 4.28 -17.36
CA GLY A 324 6.57 3.35 -18.35
C GLY A 324 7.12 1.93 -18.19
N PHE A 325 8.40 1.79 -17.86
CA PHE A 325 9.02 0.47 -17.63
C PHE A 325 8.38 -0.27 -16.47
N VAL A 326 8.20 0.40 -15.32
CA VAL A 326 7.61 -0.24 -14.13
C VAL A 326 6.13 -0.57 -14.36
N ALA A 327 5.38 0.30 -15.05
CA ALA A 327 3.98 0.04 -15.44
C ALA A 327 3.83 -1.19 -16.34
N ILE A 328 4.73 -1.33 -17.33
CA ILE A 328 4.74 -2.52 -18.21
C ILE A 328 5.07 -3.78 -17.39
N MET A 329 6.01 -3.71 -16.45
CA MET A 329 6.30 -4.83 -15.56
C MET A 329 5.08 -5.20 -14.70
N ALA A 330 4.37 -4.23 -14.14
CA ALA A 330 3.19 -4.46 -13.32
C ALA A 330 2.08 -5.18 -14.10
N ILE A 331 1.75 -4.73 -15.32
CA ILE A 331 0.74 -5.40 -16.12
C ILE A 331 1.21 -6.78 -16.60
N ALA A 332 2.48 -6.93 -16.98
CA ALA A 332 3.02 -8.21 -17.45
C ALA A 332 2.92 -9.29 -16.38
N ILE A 333 3.35 -9.02 -15.14
CA ILE A 333 3.27 -10.03 -14.07
C ILE A 333 1.82 -10.35 -13.69
N ASN A 334 0.90 -9.38 -13.74
CA ASN A 334 -0.51 -9.61 -13.50
C ASN A 334 -1.15 -10.47 -14.61
N VAL A 335 -0.79 -10.25 -15.87
CA VAL A 335 -1.23 -11.10 -17.00
C VAL A 335 -0.67 -12.52 -16.84
N VAL A 336 0.59 -12.68 -16.43
CA VAL A 336 1.17 -14.00 -16.16
C VAL A 336 0.40 -14.71 -15.04
N CYS A 337 0.14 -14.04 -13.91
CA CYS A 337 -0.66 -14.58 -12.82
C CYS A 337 -2.04 -15.04 -13.29
N MET A 338 -2.77 -14.20 -14.03
CA MET A 338 -4.07 -14.52 -14.60
C MET A 338 -4.00 -15.73 -15.54
N THR A 339 -2.97 -15.80 -16.40
CA THR A 339 -2.76 -16.92 -17.32
C THR A 339 -2.55 -18.24 -16.56
N VAL A 340 -1.77 -18.21 -15.47
CA VAL A 340 -1.58 -19.37 -14.59
C VAL A 340 -2.92 -19.82 -13.99
N ILE A 341 -3.70 -18.88 -13.45
CA ILE A 341 -5.03 -19.15 -12.87
C ILE A 341 -5.97 -19.79 -13.90
N ILE A 342 -6.11 -19.17 -15.08
CA ILE A 342 -6.97 -19.69 -16.17
C ILE A 342 -6.52 -21.10 -16.57
N THR A 343 -5.24 -21.31 -16.78
CA THR A 343 -4.71 -22.62 -17.19
C THR A 343 -4.98 -23.69 -16.13
N ARG A 344 -4.78 -23.39 -14.85
CA ARG A 344 -5.07 -24.30 -13.76
C ARG A 344 -6.56 -24.58 -13.60
N SER A 345 -7.41 -23.53 -13.70
CA SER A 345 -8.86 -23.65 -13.64
C SER A 345 -9.41 -24.55 -14.75
N LEU A 346 -8.96 -24.36 -15.99
CA LEU A 346 -9.37 -25.17 -17.13
C LEU A 346 -8.92 -26.63 -16.97
N LYS A 347 -7.67 -26.86 -16.56
CA LYS A 347 -7.16 -28.24 -16.32
C LYS A 347 -7.92 -28.96 -15.21
N ALA A 348 -8.31 -28.25 -14.16
CA ALA A 348 -9.04 -28.81 -13.03
C ALA A 348 -10.56 -28.87 -13.26
N GLY A 349 -11.10 -28.20 -14.28
CA GLY A 349 -12.55 -28.05 -14.49
C GLY A 349 -13.24 -27.29 -13.33
N LYS A 350 -12.52 -26.41 -12.64
CA LYS A 350 -12.98 -25.71 -11.43
C LYS A 350 -13.15 -24.21 -11.69
N ASN A 351 -14.23 -23.63 -11.15
CA ASN A 351 -14.35 -22.17 -11.10
C ASN A 351 -13.37 -21.60 -10.04
N PRO A 352 -12.46 -20.68 -10.40
CA PRO A 352 -11.40 -20.20 -9.51
C PRO A 352 -11.91 -19.40 -8.29
N TYR A 353 -13.10 -18.83 -8.35
CA TYR A 353 -13.62 -18.00 -7.26
C TYR A 353 -14.34 -18.82 -6.18
N SER A 354 -14.93 -19.95 -6.57
CA SER A 354 -15.63 -20.85 -5.65
C SER A 354 -14.82 -22.09 -5.25
N ASN A 355 -13.65 -22.29 -5.86
CA ASN A 355 -12.77 -23.44 -5.57
C ASN A 355 -11.33 -23.02 -5.46
N ASN A 356 -10.54 -23.82 -4.77
CA ASN A 356 -9.08 -23.71 -4.80
C ASN A 356 -8.55 -24.22 -6.15
N VAL A 357 -7.68 -23.44 -6.77
CA VAL A 357 -7.05 -23.79 -8.06
C VAL A 357 -5.55 -24.05 -7.93
N PHE A 358 -4.97 -23.76 -6.75
CA PHE A 358 -3.57 -24.00 -6.46
C PHE A 358 -3.31 -25.26 -5.63
N GLU A 359 -4.31 -26.11 -5.42
CA GLU A 359 -4.15 -27.45 -4.82
C GLU A 359 -2.98 -28.21 -5.46
N GLY A 360 -2.18 -28.88 -4.65
CA GLY A 360 -0.99 -29.62 -5.08
C GLY A 360 0.27 -28.73 -5.30
N THR A 361 0.20 -27.42 -5.09
CA THR A 361 1.39 -26.60 -5.07
C THR A 361 1.99 -26.55 -3.66
N LYS A 362 3.30 -26.39 -3.56
CA LYS A 362 4.01 -26.36 -2.28
C LYS A 362 3.43 -25.30 -1.34
N ASP A 363 3.22 -24.08 -1.83
CA ASP A 363 2.68 -22.98 -1.01
C ASP A 363 1.28 -23.30 -0.46
N PHE A 364 0.42 -23.91 -1.29
CA PHE A 364 -0.92 -24.33 -0.89
C PHE A 364 -0.88 -25.41 0.19
N GLU A 365 -0.08 -26.47 -0.02
CA GLU A 365 0.02 -27.61 0.91
C GLU A 365 0.61 -27.18 2.26
N GLU A 366 1.61 -26.30 2.26
CA GLU A 366 2.16 -25.72 3.50
C GLU A 366 1.10 -24.91 4.26
N ALA A 367 0.27 -24.14 3.56
CA ALA A 367 -0.83 -23.40 4.19
C ALA A 367 -1.90 -24.35 4.77
N MET A 368 -2.25 -25.44 4.06
CA MET A 368 -3.21 -26.44 4.51
C MET A 368 -2.68 -27.22 5.71
N ALA A 369 -1.41 -27.56 5.73
CA ALA A 369 -0.76 -28.20 6.90
C ALA A 369 -0.85 -27.30 8.14
N ARG A 370 -0.67 -25.98 7.99
CA ARG A 370 -0.86 -25.02 9.09
C ARG A 370 -2.30 -24.89 9.55
N ALA A 371 -3.26 -25.06 8.64
CA ALA A 371 -4.68 -25.12 8.97
C ALA A 371 -5.08 -26.42 9.69
N GLY A 372 -4.25 -27.44 9.63
CA GLY A 372 -4.54 -28.76 10.19
C GLY A 372 -5.59 -29.54 9.41
N VAL A 373 -5.68 -29.32 8.12
CA VAL A 373 -6.64 -29.91 7.18
C VAL A 373 -5.91 -30.73 6.09
N ALA A 374 -4.59 -30.87 6.22
CA ALA A 374 -3.75 -31.64 5.30
C ALA A 374 -3.83 -33.15 5.61
#